data_a09387943ad52630f74e1173676b006e
#
_entry.id   a09387943ad52630f74e1173676b006e
#
_cell.length_a   1.000
_cell.length_b   1.000
_cell.length_c   1.000
_cell.angle_alpha   90.00
_cell.angle_beta   90.00
_cell.angle_gamma   90.00
#
_symmetry.space_group_name_H-M   'P 1'
#
loop_
_entity.id
_entity.type
_entity.pdbx_description
1 polymer ?
#
loop_
_entity_poly.entity_id
_entity_poly.type
_entity_poly.pdbx_seq_one_letter_code
_entity_poly.pdbx_strand_id
1 'polypeptide(L)'
;MSKKLKKIDQEIESINQINLTNKIVEELLSRADPKELFGRDGLFQKLKKQIVERVLASELEYDLGYSKHSKIPKTDNNRRNGSYEKTIIDEHGSQITVDVPRDRAGEFEPRLLPKGVRRFAGFDDKVISLYARGMSMSEIQGHLEEIYHTEISKDLISTITDGVIDEVTTWQNRPLDRIYPILYLDCIHVKSRDNNIVINKAVYLAIAVNIDGRKELLGIWVGKNEGSKFWMSVVTELKNRGVEQIYIACVDGLKGFPEAIGSIFPNTIVQLCIVHMVRNSVKYVSYKDLKEVTADLKKIYTSATEEMAHFELKQFAAKWNSVKVKGICRHFFLNWKIFYLFLVLRLAIA
;
A
#
# COMPACT_ATOMS: atom_id res chain seq x y z
N MET A 1 -12.43 -46.48 19.63
CA MET A 1 -11.00 -46.71 19.86
C MET A 1 -10.07 -46.08 18.76
N SER A 2 -10.51 -45.91 17.53
CA SER A 2 -9.67 -45.48 16.40
C SER A 2 -9.22 -43.98 16.38
N LYS A 3 -10.03 -43.02 16.85
CA LYS A 3 -9.67 -41.58 16.77
C LYS A 3 -8.63 -41.13 17.81
N LYS A 4 -8.61 -41.80 18.97
CA LYS A 4 -7.66 -41.47 20.05
C LYS A 4 -6.25 -41.97 19.77
N LEU A 5 -6.17 -43.15 19.14
CA LEU A 5 -4.89 -43.74 18.67
C LEU A 5 -4.25 -42.89 17.56
N LYS A 6 -5.02 -42.46 16.54
CA LYS A 6 -4.50 -41.60 15.47
C LYS A 6 -3.96 -40.27 15.96
N LYS A 7 -4.57 -39.69 17.01
CA LYS A 7 -4.10 -38.42 17.60
C LYS A 7 -2.81 -38.62 18.37
N ILE A 8 -2.65 -39.74 19.09
CA ILE A 8 -1.42 -40.10 19.78
C ILE A 8 -0.30 -40.36 18.81
N ASP A 9 -0.56 -41.08 17.71
CA ASP A 9 0.45 -41.35 16.67
C ASP A 9 0.91 -40.07 15.99
N GLN A 10 0.03 -39.11 15.71
CA GLN A 10 0.38 -37.78 15.18
C GLN A 10 1.19 -36.94 16.19
N GLU A 11 0.88 -36.97 17.48
CA GLU A 11 1.65 -36.30 18.52
C GLU A 11 3.03 -36.91 18.69
N ILE A 12 3.16 -38.23 18.64
CA ILE A 12 4.46 -38.96 18.70
C ILE A 12 5.31 -38.63 17.46
N GLU A 13 4.71 -38.56 16.27
CA GLU A 13 5.39 -38.23 15.03
C GLU A 13 5.88 -36.79 15.02
N SER A 14 5.09 -35.84 15.55
CA SER A 14 5.49 -34.44 15.73
C SER A 14 6.62 -34.26 16.74
N ILE A 15 6.59 -34.99 17.87
CA ILE A 15 7.65 -34.97 18.89
C ILE A 15 8.95 -35.56 18.34
N ASN A 16 8.87 -36.64 17.56
CA ASN A 16 10.04 -37.26 16.91
C ASN A 16 10.64 -36.32 15.84
N GLN A 17 9.83 -35.61 15.06
CA GLN A 17 10.30 -34.59 14.11
C GLN A 17 10.99 -33.43 14.82
N ILE A 18 10.44 -32.91 15.93
CA ILE A 18 11.04 -31.82 16.72
C ILE A 18 12.38 -32.29 17.30
N ASN A 19 12.47 -33.48 17.84
CA ASN A 19 13.70 -34.03 18.42
C ASN A 19 14.79 -34.26 17.33
N LEU A 20 14.42 -34.70 16.15
CA LEU A 20 15.34 -34.87 15.02
C LEU A 20 15.85 -33.50 14.55
N THR A 21 14.97 -32.50 14.45
CA THR A 21 15.32 -31.13 14.06
C THR A 21 16.28 -30.49 15.07
N ASN A 22 16.00 -30.63 16.37
CA ASN A 22 16.87 -30.10 17.43
C ASN A 22 18.25 -30.77 17.40
N LYS A 23 18.31 -32.07 17.19
CA LYS A 23 19.59 -32.79 17.11
C LYS A 23 20.43 -32.38 15.91
N ILE A 24 19.80 -32.13 14.76
CA ILE A 24 20.46 -31.60 13.55
C ILE A 24 20.96 -30.18 13.81
N VAL A 25 20.14 -29.34 14.45
CA VAL A 25 20.53 -27.95 14.79
C VAL A 25 21.69 -27.94 15.79
N GLU A 26 21.66 -28.74 16.82
CA GLU A 26 22.78 -28.87 17.80
C GLU A 26 24.06 -29.34 17.12
N GLU A 27 23.99 -30.33 16.23
CA GLU A 27 25.15 -30.83 15.48
C GLU A 27 25.72 -29.77 14.52
N LEU A 28 24.88 -28.98 13.87
CA LEU A 28 25.28 -27.86 13.02
C LEU A 28 25.91 -26.72 13.83
N LEU A 29 25.34 -26.36 14.99
CA LEU A 29 25.83 -25.28 15.85
C LEU A 29 27.15 -25.66 16.55
N SER A 30 27.39 -26.94 16.84
CA SER A 30 28.61 -27.40 17.51
C SER A 30 29.84 -27.39 16.59
N ARG A 31 29.67 -27.33 15.27
CA ARG A 31 30.76 -27.53 14.29
C ARG A 31 31.10 -26.32 13.45
N ALA A 32 30.33 -25.22 13.49
CA ALA A 32 30.50 -24.11 12.56
C ALA A 32 30.49 -22.73 13.24
N ASP A 33 31.39 -21.85 12.80
CA ASP A 33 31.34 -20.44 13.09
C ASP A 33 30.03 -19.84 12.55
N PRO A 34 29.35 -18.89 13.23
CA PRO A 34 28.18 -18.18 12.73
C PRO A 34 28.36 -17.59 11.32
N LYS A 35 29.57 -17.16 10.95
CA LYS A 35 29.89 -16.67 9.60
C LYS A 35 29.88 -17.80 8.56
N GLU A 36 30.28 -19.00 8.92
CA GLU A 36 30.24 -20.18 8.04
C GLU A 36 28.82 -20.74 7.89
N LEU A 37 27.94 -20.49 8.89
CA LEU A 37 26.54 -20.90 8.82
C LEU A 37 25.71 -19.96 7.94
N PHE A 38 25.84 -18.65 8.14
CA PHE A 38 24.97 -17.63 7.58
C PHE A 38 25.61 -16.79 6.46
N GLY A 39 26.91 -17.00 6.16
CA GLY A 39 27.60 -16.28 5.10
C GLY A 39 27.05 -16.55 3.69
N ARG A 40 27.50 -15.75 2.71
CA ARG A 40 27.07 -15.84 1.30
C ARG A 40 27.21 -17.26 0.71
N ASP A 41 28.25 -17.99 1.09
CA ASP A 41 28.50 -19.40 0.72
C ASP A 41 28.32 -20.35 1.90
N GLY A 42 27.56 -19.92 2.89
CA GLY A 42 27.36 -20.62 4.14
C GLY A 42 26.55 -21.91 4.00
N LEU A 43 26.55 -22.68 5.08
CA LEU A 43 25.87 -23.97 5.12
C LEU A 43 24.38 -23.87 4.81
N PHE A 44 23.71 -22.81 5.27
CA PHE A 44 22.29 -22.59 4.99
C PHE A 44 22.01 -22.34 3.51
N GLN A 45 22.89 -21.63 2.80
CA GLN A 45 22.73 -21.42 1.35
C GLN A 45 22.93 -22.73 0.58
N LYS A 46 23.92 -23.54 1.00
CA LYS A 46 24.14 -24.87 0.43
C LYS A 46 22.94 -25.79 0.68
N LEU A 47 22.36 -25.76 1.87
CA LEU A 47 21.19 -26.55 2.22
C LEU A 47 19.96 -26.10 1.39
N LYS A 48 19.72 -24.81 1.26
CA LYS A 48 18.66 -24.27 0.39
C LYS A 48 18.83 -24.74 -1.05
N LYS A 49 20.04 -24.61 -1.60
CA LYS A 49 20.37 -25.11 -2.95
C LYS A 49 19.99 -26.57 -3.10
N GLN A 50 20.44 -27.44 -2.19
CA GLN A 50 20.15 -28.88 -2.23
C GLN A 50 18.66 -29.19 -2.12
N ILE A 51 17.92 -28.47 -1.28
CA ILE A 51 16.47 -28.66 -1.15
C ILE A 51 15.78 -28.31 -2.46
N VAL A 52 16.10 -27.13 -3.05
CA VAL A 52 15.53 -26.69 -4.32
C VAL A 52 15.82 -27.69 -5.45
N GLU A 53 17.07 -28.11 -5.61
CA GLU A 53 17.47 -29.09 -6.62
C GLU A 53 16.76 -30.44 -6.43
N ARG A 54 16.55 -30.85 -5.20
CA ARG A 54 15.84 -32.10 -4.87
C ARG A 54 14.35 -32.01 -5.22
N VAL A 55 13.70 -30.88 -4.93
CA VAL A 55 12.31 -30.65 -5.32
C VAL A 55 12.17 -30.64 -6.83
N LEU A 56 13.04 -29.93 -7.56
CA LEU A 56 13.06 -29.89 -9.01
C LEU A 56 13.28 -31.30 -9.64
N ALA A 57 14.16 -32.08 -9.03
CA ALA A 57 14.38 -33.46 -9.47
C ALA A 57 13.13 -34.34 -9.25
N SER A 58 12.41 -34.14 -8.13
CA SER A 58 11.16 -34.88 -7.84
C SER A 58 10.03 -34.45 -8.78
N GLU A 59 9.93 -33.16 -9.12
CA GLU A 59 8.97 -32.68 -10.12
C GLU A 59 9.20 -33.32 -11.49
N LEU A 60 10.47 -33.38 -11.97
CA LEU A 60 10.81 -34.04 -13.20
C LEU A 60 10.53 -35.58 -13.14
N GLU A 61 10.73 -36.18 -11.97
CA GLU A 61 10.44 -37.60 -11.75
C GLU A 61 8.94 -37.89 -11.87
N TYR A 62 8.13 -37.01 -11.29
CA TYR A 62 6.68 -37.11 -11.40
C TYR A 62 6.20 -36.93 -12.84
N ASP A 63 6.76 -35.92 -13.56
CA ASP A 63 6.39 -35.65 -14.94
C ASP A 63 6.77 -36.77 -15.91
N LEU A 64 7.95 -37.34 -15.74
CA LEU A 64 8.43 -38.45 -16.57
C LEU A 64 7.87 -39.85 -16.17
N GLY A 65 7.25 -39.97 -14.98
CA GLY A 65 6.69 -41.20 -14.46
C GLY A 65 7.72 -42.23 -14.02
N TYR A 66 9.03 -41.90 -13.94
CA TYR A 66 10.07 -42.81 -13.48
C TYR A 66 11.19 -42.10 -12.70
N SER A 67 11.75 -42.81 -11.70
CA SER A 67 12.87 -42.29 -10.91
C SER A 67 14.22 -42.43 -11.62
N LYS A 68 15.18 -41.57 -11.17
CA LYS A 68 16.56 -41.61 -11.67
C LYS A 68 17.14 -43.03 -11.43
N HIS A 69 17.71 -43.62 -12.48
CA HIS A 69 18.25 -45.00 -12.46
C HIS A 69 17.20 -46.15 -12.38
N SER A 70 15.92 -45.88 -12.57
CA SER A 70 14.88 -46.92 -12.65
C SER A 70 15.13 -47.89 -13.80
N LYS A 71 14.96 -49.17 -13.52
CA LYS A 71 15.02 -50.28 -14.51
C LYS A 71 13.65 -50.57 -15.15
N ILE A 72 12.61 -49.84 -14.77
CA ILE A 72 11.25 -50.03 -15.28
C ILE A 72 11.20 -49.62 -16.76
N PRO A 73 10.54 -50.41 -17.64
CA PRO A 73 10.33 -50.04 -19.03
C PRO A 73 9.61 -48.68 -19.11
N LYS A 74 10.13 -47.78 -19.91
CA LYS A 74 9.59 -46.41 -20.07
C LYS A 74 8.36 -46.47 -20.95
N THR A 75 7.27 -45.93 -20.47
CA THR A 75 6.00 -45.90 -21.20
C THR A 75 5.95 -44.78 -22.24
N ASP A 76 6.86 -43.82 -22.16
CA ASP A 76 6.94 -42.65 -23.05
C ASP A 76 8.37 -42.48 -23.61
N ASN A 77 8.46 -41.82 -24.79
CA ASN A 77 9.75 -41.55 -25.46
C ASN A 77 10.52 -40.41 -24.83
N ASN A 78 9.92 -39.64 -23.90
CA ASN A 78 10.60 -38.54 -23.23
C ASN A 78 11.59 -39.04 -22.18
N ARG A 79 12.75 -38.40 -22.09
CA ARG A 79 13.87 -38.81 -21.23
C ARG A 79 14.52 -37.60 -20.57
N ARG A 80 15.19 -37.83 -19.43
CA ARG A 80 16.05 -36.84 -18.80
C ARG A 80 17.14 -36.37 -19.77
N ASN A 81 17.42 -35.06 -19.82
CA ASN A 81 18.41 -34.46 -20.72
C ASN A 81 19.37 -33.51 -19.98
N GLY A 82 19.94 -33.99 -18.88
CA GLY A 82 20.86 -33.21 -18.06
C GLY A 82 20.17 -32.10 -17.28
N SER A 83 20.93 -31.09 -16.91
CA SER A 83 20.49 -29.89 -16.21
C SER A 83 21.13 -28.63 -16.82
N TYR A 84 20.62 -27.46 -16.46
CA TYR A 84 21.26 -26.17 -16.73
C TYR A 84 21.30 -25.34 -15.45
N GLU A 85 22.33 -24.53 -15.32
CA GLU A 85 22.46 -23.61 -14.21
C GLU A 85 21.49 -22.43 -14.34
N LYS A 86 20.82 -22.09 -13.25
CA LYS A 86 19.94 -20.95 -13.15
C LYS A 86 20.21 -20.22 -11.85
N THR A 87 20.58 -18.93 -11.94
CA THR A 87 20.71 -18.08 -10.76
C THR A 87 19.35 -17.50 -10.43
N ILE A 88 18.94 -17.67 -9.18
CA ILE A 88 17.68 -17.20 -8.63
C ILE A 88 17.94 -16.31 -7.41
N ILE A 89 17.05 -15.37 -7.17
CA ILE A 89 17.03 -14.54 -5.97
C ILE A 89 16.01 -15.13 -5.01
N ASP A 90 16.45 -15.44 -3.79
CA ASP A 90 15.55 -15.99 -2.76
C ASP A 90 14.67 -14.88 -2.14
N GLU A 91 13.74 -15.31 -1.29
CA GLU A 91 12.83 -14.38 -0.56
C GLU A 91 13.57 -13.39 0.36
N HIS A 92 14.83 -13.67 0.68
CA HIS A 92 15.70 -12.80 1.49
C HIS A 92 16.63 -11.93 0.64
N GLY A 93 16.54 -12.03 -0.69
CA GLY A 93 17.37 -11.26 -1.62
C GLY A 93 18.72 -11.90 -1.93
N SER A 94 19.05 -13.07 -1.36
CA SER A 94 20.30 -13.77 -1.64
C SER A 94 20.26 -14.49 -2.98
N GLN A 95 21.37 -14.45 -3.73
CA GLN A 95 21.48 -15.18 -4.99
C GLN A 95 21.89 -16.64 -4.75
N ILE A 96 21.17 -17.58 -5.36
CA ILE A 96 21.45 -18.99 -5.31
C ILE A 96 21.52 -19.51 -6.75
N THR A 97 22.63 -20.16 -7.12
CA THR A 97 22.74 -20.85 -8.41
C THR A 97 22.37 -22.30 -8.23
N VAL A 98 21.32 -22.75 -8.91
CA VAL A 98 20.75 -24.09 -8.84
C VAL A 98 20.79 -24.79 -10.20
N ASP A 99 20.91 -26.11 -10.16
CA ASP A 99 20.82 -26.97 -11.33
C ASP A 99 19.38 -27.36 -11.62
N VAL A 100 18.80 -26.79 -12.68
CA VAL A 100 17.43 -27.10 -13.12
C VAL A 100 17.47 -28.27 -14.11
N PRO A 101 16.84 -29.40 -13.77
CA PRO A 101 16.83 -30.54 -14.65
C PRO A 101 15.97 -30.30 -15.90
N ARG A 102 16.29 -31.02 -17.00
CA ARG A 102 15.58 -30.92 -18.28
C ARG A 102 15.17 -32.32 -18.78
N ASP A 103 14.09 -32.33 -19.51
CA ASP A 103 13.68 -33.44 -20.35
C ASP A 103 14.17 -33.28 -21.80
N ARG A 104 14.10 -34.31 -22.59
CA ARG A 104 14.56 -34.31 -23.98
C ARG A 104 13.55 -33.65 -24.93
N ALA A 105 12.26 -33.74 -24.64
CA ALA A 105 11.21 -33.11 -25.42
C ALA A 105 11.11 -31.59 -25.17
N GLY A 106 11.65 -31.08 -24.04
CA GLY A 106 11.57 -29.69 -23.65
C GLY A 106 10.19 -29.26 -23.13
N GLU A 107 9.36 -30.23 -22.78
CA GLU A 107 7.97 -30.06 -22.31
C GLU A 107 7.91 -29.81 -20.78
N PHE A 108 8.91 -30.31 -20.05
CA PHE A 108 8.96 -30.13 -18.59
C PHE A 108 9.03 -28.68 -18.21
N GLU A 109 8.08 -28.24 -17.42
CA GLU A 109 8.04 -26.91 -16.80
C GLU A 109 7.99 -27.04 -15.28
N PRO A 110 9.08 -26.72 -14.56
CA PRO A 110 9.12 -26.80 -13.11
C PRO A 110 8.08 -25.86 -12.48
N ARG A 111 7.29 -26.37 -11.54
CA ARG A 111 6.31 -25.56 -10.78
C ARG A 111 7.00 -24.66 -9.78
N LEU A 112 8.06 -25.16 -9.12
CA LEU A 112 8.83 -24.39 -8.14
C LEU A 112 9.56 -23.22 -8.79
N LEU A 113 10.11 -23.41 -10.01
CA LEU A 113 10.89 -22.41 -10.74
C LEU A 113 10.50 -22.38 -12.23
N PRO A 114 9.33 -21.82 -12.58
CA PRO A 114 8.87 -21.74 -13.96
C PRO A 114 9.90 -21.10 -14.91
N LYS A 115 9.81 -21.41 -16.20
CA LYS A 115 10.68 -20.81 -17.23
C LYS A 115 10.53 -19.28 -17.17
N GLY A 116 11.66 -18.56 -17.20
CA GLY A 116 11.68 -17.08 -17.13
C GLY A 116 11.66 -16.50 -15.71
N VAL A 117 11.18 -17.19 -14.70
CA VAL A 117 11.18 -16.73 -13.32
C VAL A 117 12.56 -16.92 -12.70
N ARG A 118 13.17 -15.83 -12.20
CA ARG A 118 14.48 -15.83 -11.53
C ARG A 118 14.42 -15.41 -10.06
N ARG A 119 13.22 -15.37 -9.48
CA ARG A 119 12.99 -14.91 -8.11
C ARG A 119 11.97 -15.82 -7.43
N PHE A 120 12.16 -16.06 -6.14
CA PHE A 120 11.12 -16.67 -5.33
C PHE A 120 10.03 -15.65 -4.97
N ALA A 121 8.83 -16.14 -4.71
CA ALA A 121 7.75 -15.32 -4.20
C ALA A 121 8.17 -14.59 -2.89
N GLY A 122 7.70 -13.32 -2.72
CA GLY A 122 7.99 -12.49 -1.55
C GLY A 122 9.16 -11.52 -1.71
N PHE A 123 10.04 -11.68 -2.70
CA PHE A 123 11.08 -10.69 -2.98
C PHE A 123 10.48 -9.40 -3.58
N ASP A 124 9.59 -9.56 -4.55
CA ASP A 124 8.91 -8.44 -5.20
C ASP A 124 8.09 -7.62 -4.19
N ASP A 125 7.41 -8.30 -3.24
CA ASP A 125 6.66 -7.64 -2.16
C ASP A 125 7.55 -6.76 -1.27
N LYS A 126 8.79 -7.16 -1.02
CA LYS A 126 9.76 -6.35 -0.26
C LYS A 126 10.17 -5.10 -1.01
N VAL A 127 10.48 -5.24 -2.31
CA VAL A 127 10.80 -4.09 -3.17
C VAL A 127 9.63 -3.11 -3.21
N ILE A 128 8.40 -3.61 -3.41
CA ILE A 128 7.17 -2.82 -3.41
C ILE A 128 6.98 -2.13 -2.06
N SER A 129 7.21 -2.83 -0.94
CA SER A 129 7.09 -2.25 0.40
C SER A 129 8.09 -1.11 0.64
N LEU A 130 9.33 -1.23 0.19
CA LEU A 130 10.34 -0.17 0.29
C LEU A 130 9.97 1.02 -0.59
N TYR A 131 9.50 0.77 -1.81
CA TYR A 131 9.05 1.80 -2.73
C TYR A 131 7.82 2.54 -2.18
N ALA A 132 6.85 1.83 -1.61
CA ALA A 132 5.65 2.41 -0.98
C ALA A 132 5.98 3.28 0.24
N ARG A 133 7.14 3.07 0.90
CA ARG A 133 7.65 3.93 1.97
C ARG A 133 8.34 5.20 1.46
N GLY A 134 8.38 5.40 0.15
CA GLY A 134 8.94 6.59 -0.49
C GLY A 134 10.43 6.51 -0.83
N MET A 135 11.05 5.33 -0.74
CA MET A 135 12.44 5.15 -1.16
C MET A 135 12.57 5.25 -2.68
N SER A 136 13.58 5.96 -3.16
CA SER A 136 13.93 5.98 -4.57
C SER A 136 14.55 4.64 -5.01
N MET A 137 14.54 4.34 -6.31
CA MET A 137 15.17 3.14 -6.85
C MET A 137 16.64 2.99 -6.45
N SER A 138 17.38 4.10 -6.34
CA SER A 138 18.79 4.10 -5.89
C SER A 138 18.93 3.75 -4.41
N GLU A 139 18.04 4.26 -3.56
CA GLU A 139 18.02 3.93 -2.13
C GLU A 139 17.60 2.47 -1.90
N ILE A 140 16.62 1.96 -2.67
CA ILE A 140 16.21 0.55 -2.63
C ILE A 140 17.39 -0.33 -3.05
N GLN A 141 18.07 0.00 -4.13
CA GLN A 141 19.26 -0.72 -4.60
C GLN A 141 20.34 -0.78 -3.51
N GLY A 142 20.71 0.38 -2.94
CA GLY A 142 21.73 0.44 -1.89
C GLY A 142 21.30 -0.31 -0.62
N HIS A 143 20.03 -0.21 -0.22
CA HIS A 143 19.50 -0.92 0.95
C HIS A 143 19.51 -2.45 0.79
N LEU A 144 19.15 -2.93 -0.41
CA LEU A 144 19.16 -4.36 -0.71
C LEU A 144 20.60 -4.90 -0.83
N GLU A 145 21.52 -4.09 -1.38
CA GLU A 145 22.95 -4.44 -1.44
C GLU A 145 23.58 -4.50 -0.04
N GLU A 146 23.27 -3.53 0.83
CA GLU A 146 23.79 -3.47 2.20
C GLU A 146 23.29 -4.64 3.06
N ILE A 147 21.99 -4.97 2.99
CA ILE A 147 21.39 -5.99 3.87
C ILE A 147 21.55 -7.40 3.31
N TYR A 148 21.37 -7.56 1.99
CA TYR A 148 21.30 -8.89 1.37
C TYR A 148 22.52 -9.21 0.50
N HIS A 149 23.49 -8.27 0.40
CA HIS A 149 24.71 -8.39 -0.40
C HIS A 149 24.44 -8.80 -1.87
N THR A 150 23.31 -8.32 -2.41
CA THR A 150 22.83 -8.66 -3.75
C THR A 150 22.76 -7.40 -4.59
N GLU A 151 23.51 -7.37 -5.70
CA GLU A 151 23.38 -6.33 -6.71
C GLU A 151 22.07 -6.51 -7.48
N ILE A 152 21.20 -5.52 -7.40
CA ILE A 152 19.94 -5.47 -8.11
C ILE A 152 19.95 -4.28 -9.02
N SER A 153 19.60 -4.46 -10.28
CA SER A 153 19.55 -3.36 -11.24
C SER A 153 18.32 -2.47 -10.96
N LYS A 154 18.45 -1.18 -11.27
CA LYS A 154 17.32 -0.23 -11.21
C LYS A 154 16.19 -0.62 -12.16
N ASP A 155 16.54 -1.21 -13.30
CA ASP A 155 15.57 -1.70 -14.27
C ASP A 155 14.72 -2.83 -13.71
N LEU A 156 15.31 -3.70 -12.87
CA LEU A 156 14.56 -4.74 -12.19
C LEU A 156 13.60 -4.14 -11.15
N ILE A 157 14.05 -3.15 -10.38
CA ILE A 157 13.19 -2.45 -9.41
C ILE A 157 12.03 -1.76 -10.14
N SER A 158 12.30 -1.10 -11.28
CA SER A 158 11.27 -0.49 -12.12
C SER A 158 10.26 -1.54 -12.60
N THR A 159 10.74 -2.66 -13.13
CA THR A 159 9.87 -3.76 -13.60
C THR A 159 8.97 -4.30 -12.49
N ILE A 160 9.51 -4.46 -11.28
CA ILE A 160 8.72 -4.92 -10.12
C ILE A 160 7.66 -3.89 -9.73
N THR A 161 8.03 -2.60 -9.67
CA THR A 161 7.09 -1.53 -9.30
C THR A 161 6.05 -1.29 -10.38
N ASP A 162 6.40 -1.45 -11.65
CA ASP A 162 5.47 -1.35 -12.78
C ASP A 162 4.42 -2.48 -12.77
N GLY A 163 4.79 -3.67 -12.28
CA GLY A 163 3.88 -4.81 -12.13
C GLY A 163 2.68 -4.54 -11.22
N VAL A 164 2.77 -3.53 -10.32
CA VAL A 164 1.66 -3.13 -9.44
C VAL A 164 0.62 -2.26 -10.15
N ILE A 165 0.94 -1.71 -11.32
CA ILE A 165 0.06 -0.75 -12.03
C ILE A 165 -1.28 -1.37 -12.40
N ASP A 166 -1.30 -2.64 -12.82
CA ASP A 166 -2.53 -3.35 -13.18
C ASP A 166 -3.44 -3.58 -11.96
N GLU A 167 -2.85 -3.90 -10.80
CA GLU A 167 -3.60 -4.04 -9.54
C GLU A 167 -4.16 -2.70 -9.08
N VAL A 168 -3.37 -1.63 -9.16
CA VAL A 168 -3.80 -0.27 -8.84
C VAL A 168 -4.92 0.16 -9.78
N THR A 169 -4.83 -0.14 -11.07
CA THR A 169 -5.84 0.17 -12.07
C THR A 169 -7.14 -0.60 -11.78
N THR A 170 -7.05 -1.88 -11.46
CA THR A 170 -8.20 -2.71 -11.06
C THR A 170 -8.85 -2.16 -9.80
N TRP A 171 -8.05 -1.82 -8.77
CA TRP A 171 -8.53 -1.22 -7.54
C TRP A 171 -9.21 0.14 -7.80
N GLN A 172 -8.59 1.00 -8.63
CA GLN A 172 -9.13 2.31 -8.97
C GLN A 172 -10.50 2.21 -9.66
N ASN A 173 -10.70 1.20 -10.52
CA ASN A 173 -11.93 1.01 -11.29
C ASN A 173 -12.97 0.10 -10.59
N ARG A 174 -12.71 -0.37 -9.38
CA ARG A 174 -13.63 -1.25 -8.67
C ARG A 174 -15.01 -0.60 -8.46
N PRO A 175 -16.11 -1.37 -8.46
CA PRO A 175 -17.43 -0.89 -8.06
C PRO A 175 -17.37 -0.32 -6.64
N LEU A 176 -18.16 0.70 -6.38
CA LEU A 176 -18.28 1.36 -5.09
C LEU A 176 -19.66 1.11 -4.49
N ASP A 177 -19.79 1.33 -3.17
CA ASP A 177 -21.07 1.28 -2.49
C ASP A 177 -22.01 2.38 -3.01
N ARG A 178 -23.30 2.11 -2.98
CA ARG A 178 -24.32 3.04 -3.47
C ARG A 178 -24.45 4.30 -2.61
N ILE A 179 -24.15 4.20 -1.31
CA ILE A 179 -24.37 5.26 -0.32
C ILE A 179 -23.11 5.48 0.51
N TYR A 180 -22.65 6.74 0.55
CA TYR A 180 -21.61 7.19 1.47
C TYR A 180 -22.13 8.37 2.30
N PRO A 181 -22.26 8.21 3.63
CA PRO A 181 -22.65 9.30 4.52
C PRO A 181 -21.75 10.52 4.42
N ILE A 182 -20.43 10.32 4.35
CA ILE A 182 -19.48 11.42 4.29
C ILE A 182 -18.42 11.13 3.21
N LEU A 183 -18.15 12.12 2.36
CA LEU A 183 -17.07 12.12 1.38
C LEU A 183 -16.10 13.26 1.67
N TYR A 184 -14.82 12.96 1.80
CA TYR A 184 -13.73 13.93 1.89
C TYR A 184 -13.01 13.99 0.56
N LEU A 185 -12.90 15.19 0.00
CA LEU A 185 -12.17 15.47 -1.23
C LEU A 185 -11.04 16.43 -0.93
N ASP A 186 -9.80 16.00 -1.11
CA ASP A 186 -8.60 16.76 -0.79
C ASP A 186 -7.57 16.63 -1.92
N CYS A 187 -6.73 17.65 -2.06
CA CYS A 187 -5.68 17.68 -3.05
C CYS A 187 -4.33 17.99 -2.38
N ILE A 188 -3.39 17.10 -2.57
CA ILE A 188 -2.01 17.30 -2.12
C ILE A 188 -1.11 17.58 -3.32
N HIS A 189 -0.11 18.46 -3.13
CA HIS A 189 0.86 18.75 -4.16
C HIS A 189 2.17 18.03 -3.86
N VAL A 190 2.63 17.24 -4.83
CA VAL A 190 3.88 16.47 -4.73
C VAL A 190 4.85 16.91 -5.82
N LYS A 191 6.14 16.96 -5.48
CA LYS A 191 7.20 17.18 -6.47
C LYS A 191 7.47 15.88 -7.20
N SER A 192 7.33 15.88 -8.50
CA SER A 192 7.60 14.74 -9.37
C SER A 192 8.60 15.14 -10.44
N ARG A 193 9.54 14.25 -10.77
CA ARG A 193 10.44 14.44 -11.90
C ARG A 193 9.75 13.94 -13.17
N ASP A 194 9.64 14.82 -14.16
CA ASP A 194 9.07 14.52 -15.48
C ASP A 194 10.04 15.09 -16.53
N ASN A 195 10.55 14.28 -17.44
CA ASN A 195 11.54 14.66 -18.44
C ASN A 195 12.76 15.43 -17.86
N ASN A 196 13.32 14.93 -16.76
CA ASN A 196 14.42 15.54 -15.99
C ASN A 196 14.12 16.92 -15.34
N ILE A 197 12.89 17.39 -15.41
CA ILE A 197 12.44 18.63 -14.76
C ILE A 197 11.58 18.26 -13.55
N VAL A 198 11.84 18.94 -12.41
CA VAL A 198 10.99 18.77 -11.23
C VAL A 198 9.78 19.67 -11.37
N ILE A 199 8.59 19.06 -11.46
CA ILE A 199 7.30 19.74 -11.54
C ILE A 199 6.45 19.38 -10.33
N ASN A 200 5.55 20.30 -9.94
CA ASN A 200 4.53 20.02 -8.96
C ASN A 200 3.35 19.33 -9.66
N LYS A 201 2.97 18.15 -9.16
CA LYS A 201 1.75 17.45 -9.58
C LYS A 201 0.71 17.51 -8.46
N ALA A 202 -0.53 17.70 -8.83
CA ALA A 202 -1.68 17.65 -7.93
C ALA A 202 -2.14 16.20 -7.83
N VAL A 203 -2.21 15.68 -6.61
CA VAL A 203 -2.74 14.34 -6.30
C VAL A 203 -4.06 14.52 -5.58
N TYR A 204 -5.15 14.11 -6.22
CA TYR A 204 -6.51 14.21 -5.75
C TYR A 204 -6.89 12.94 -5.01
N LEU A 205 -7.48 13.09 -3.86
CA LEU A 205 -7.87 12.00 -2.97
C LEU A 205 -9.38 12.09 -2.70
N ALA A 206 -10.08 10.97 -2.86
CA ALA A 206 -11.45 10.82 -2.40
C ALA A 206 -11.48 9.76 -1.30
N ILE A 207 -11.76 10.18 -0.07
CA ILE A 207 -11.89 9.31 1.09
C ILE A 207 -13.33 9.41 1.57
N ALA A 208 -14.02 8.29 1.73
CA ALA A 208 -15.38 8.27 2.23
C ALA A 208 -15.49 7.52 3.57
N VAL A 209 -16.56 7.79 4.28
CA VAL A 209 -17.02 6.98 5.40
C VAL A 209 -18.22 6.18 4.91
N ASN A 210 -18.15 4.86 4.98
CA ASN A 210 -19.24 3.99 4.59
C ASN A 210 -20.34 3.92 5.68
N ILE A 211 -21.41 3.18 5.43
CA ILE A 211 -22.54 3.03 6.37
C ILE A 211 -22.15 2.35 7.68
N ASP A 212 -21.05 1.59 7.71
CA ASP A 212 -20.52 0.94 8.92
C ASP A 212 -19.60 1.88 9.73
N GLY A 213 -19.43 3.14 9.31
CA GLY A 213 -18.57 4.12 9.95
C GLY A 213 -17.07 3.94 9.62
N ARG A 214 -16.71 3.07 8.69
CA ARG A 214 -15.31 2.82 8.29
C ARG A 214 -14.87 3.79 7.20
N LYS A 215 -13.63 4.28 7.33
CA LYS A 215 -13.01 5.09 6.28
C LYS A 215 -12.51 4.22 5.14
N GLU A 216 -12.82 4.63 3.94
CA GLU A 216 -12.42 3.96 2.70
C GLU A 216 -11.82 4.97 1.72
N LEU A 217 -10.69 4.63 1.11
CA LEU A 217 -10.12 5.41 0.01
C LEU A 217 -10.82 4.97 -1.29
N LEU A 218 -11.61 5.86 -1.88
CA LEU A 218 -12.37 5.56 -3.09
C LEU A 218 -11.54 5.65 -4.36
N GLY A 219 -10.55 6.52 -4.38
CA GLY A 219 -9.66 6.67 -5.52
C GLY A 219 -8.58 7.72 -5.32
N ILE A 220 -7.59 7.67 -6.21
CA ILE A 220 -6.46 8.59 -6.31
C ILE A 220 -6.31 9.00 -7.77
N TRP A 221 -6.25 10.30 -8.05
CA TRP A 221 -6.04 10.82 -9.39
C TRP A 221 -4.87 11.79 -9.40
N VAL A 222 -4.11 11.79 -10.49
CA VAL A 222 -2.96 12.67 -10.66
C VAL A 222 -3.25 13.65 -11.80
N GLY A 223 -3.13 14.94 -11.50
CA GLY A 223 -3.30 16.01 -12.47
C GLY A 223 -2.15 17.01 -12.48
N LYS A 224 -2.10 17.85 -13.50
CA LYS A 224 -1.08 18.90 -13.59
C LYS A 224 -1.37 20.06 -12.66
N ASN A 225 -2.63 20.47 -12.56
CA ASN A 225 -3.07 21.60 -11.76
C ASN A 225 -4.40 21.28 -11.08
N GLU A 226 -4.61 21.85 -9.89
CA GLU A 226 -5.88 21.80 -9.20
C GLU A 226 -6.91 22.71 -9.88
N GLY A 227 -8.13 22.16 -10.12
CA GLY A 227 -9.21 22.92 -10.72
C GLY A 227 -10.56 22.25 -10.57
N SER A 228 -11.63 23.08 -10.52
CA SER A 228 -13.02 22.60 -10.38
C SER A 228 -13.47 21.66 -11.50
N LYS A 229 -12.95 21.84 -12.72
CA LYS A 229 -13.22 20.92 -13.85
C LYS A 229 -12.68 19.52 -13.62
N PHE A 230 -11.50 19.40 -13.02
CA PHE A 230 -10.92 18.11 -12.69
C PHE A 230 -11.73 17.43 -11.57
N TRP A 231 -12.10 18.18 -10.56
CA TRP A 231 -12.98 17.69 -9.50
C TRP A 231 -14.34 17.21 -10.03
N MET A 232 -14.90 17.89 -11.02
CA MET A 232 -16.12 17.42 -11.69
C MET A 232 -15.91 16.04 -12.33
N SER A 233 -14.76 15.80 -12.98
CA SER A 233 -14.45 14.48 -13.55
C SER A 233 -14.31 13.40 -12.48
N VAL A 234 -13.64 13.72 -11.35
CA VAL A 234 -13.52 12.80 -10.19
C VAL A 234 -14.89 12.41 -9.64
N VAL A 235 -15.75 13.41 -9.39
CA VAL A 235 -17.10 13.17 -8.83
C VAL A 235 -17.99 12.39 -9.84
N THR A 236 -17.84 12.65 -11.13
CA THR A 236 -18.54 11.91 -12.20
C THR A 236 -18.07 10.45 -12.22
N GLU A 237 -16.77 10.19 -12.08
CA GLU A 237 -16.23 8.84 -12.03
C GLU A 237 -16.76 8.06 -10.82
N LEU A 238 -16.83 8.69 -9.63
CA LEU A 238 -17.44 8.06 -8.46
C LEU A 238 -18.88 7.61 -8.74
N LYS A 239 -19.67 8.47 -9.42
CA LYS A 239 -21.04 8.13 -9.84
C LYS A 239 -21.06 6.96 -10.83
N ASN A 240 -20.19 6.95 -11.82
CA ASN A 240 -20.10 5.89 -12.82
C ASN A 240 -19.68 4.54 -12.19
N ARG A 241 -18.94 4.57 -11.08
CA ARG A 241 -18.54 3.39 -10.30
C ARG A 241 -19.60 2.91 -9.32
N GLY A 242 -20.80 3.50 -9.31
CA GLY A 242 -21.96 3.03 -8.58
C GLY A 242 -22.42 3.89 -7.41
N VAL A 243 -21.74 4.99 -7.10
CA VAL A 243 -22.19 5.89 -6.01
C VAL A 243 -23.46 6.61 -6.44
N GLU A 244 -24.53 6.41 -5.71
CA GLU A 244 -25.83 7.03 -5.99
C GLU A 244 -26.09 8.21 -5.06
N GLN A 245 -25.67 8.14 -3.80
CA GLN A 245 -25.96 9.14 -2.79
C GLN A 245 -24.78 9.42 -1.86
N ILE A 246 -24.50 10.71 -1.68
CA ILE A 246 -23.57 11.24 -0.70
C ILE A 246 -24.34 12.26 0.13
N TYR A 247 -24.37 12.10 1.46
CA TYR A 247 -25.09 13.07 2.29
C TYR A 247 -24.26 14.33 2.51
N ILE A 248 -22.97 14.20 2.80
CA ILE A 248 -22.08 15.30 3.10
C ILE A 248 -20.78 15.16 2.33
N ALA A 249 -20.37 16.19 1.62
CA ALA A 249 -19.07 16.31 0.98
C ALA A 249 -18.21 17.37 1.65
N CYS A 250 -17.09 16.97 2.24
CA CYS A 250 -16.11 17.86 2.84
C CYS A 250 -15.06 18.24 1.80
N VAL A 251 -14.96 19.52 1.46
CA VAL A 251 -14.08 20.05 0.42
C VAL A 251 -13.25 21.22 0.92
N ASP A 252 -12.17 21.55 0.21
CA ASP A 252 -11.49 22.82 0.40
C ASP A 252 -12.34 24.00 -0.12
N GLY A 253 -11.88 25.22 0.08
CA GLY A 253 -12.58 26.41 -0.39
C GLY A 253 -12.37 26.76 -1.85
N LEU A 254 -12.08 25.78 -2.73
CA LEU A 254 -11.87 26.01 -4.16
C LEU A 254 -13.16 26.51 -4.83
N LYS A 255 -13.05 27.64 -5.55
CA LYS A 255 -14.18 28.23 -6.25
C LYS A 255 -14.73 27.30 -7.34
N GLY A 256 -16.05 27.13 -7.36
CA GLY A 256 -16.75 26.26 -8.34
C GLY A 256 -16.79 24.78 -7.94
N PHE A 257 -16.23 24.41 -6.79
CA PHE A 257 -16.25 23.03 -6.32
C PHE A 257 -17.63 22.62 -5.78
N PRO A 258 -18.31 23.41 -4.94
CA PRO A 258 -19.67 23.11 -4.49
C PRO A 258 -20.65 22.95 -5.66
N GLU A 259 -20.54 23.78 -6.69
CA GLU A 259 -21.36 23.73 -7.89
C GLU A 259 -21.10 22.44 -8.69
N ALA A 260 -19.83 22.02 -8.80
CA ALA A 260 -19.45 20.77 -9.46
C ALA A 260 -20.07 19.56 -8.75
N ILE A 261 -20.04 19.51 -7.42
CA ILE A 261 -20.67 18.42 -6.64
C ILE A 261 -22.18 18.46 -6.81
N GLY A 262 -22.80 19.63 -6.64
CA GLY A 262 -24.25 19.81 -6.74
C GLY A 262 -24.83 19.44 -8.11
N SER A 263 -24.04 19.56 -9.20
CA SER A 263 -24.47 19.14 -10.55
C SER A 263 -24.57 17.61 -10.71
N ILE A 264 -23.77 16.84 -9.95
CA ILE A 264 -23.71 15.38 -10.02
C ILE A 264 -24.54 14.73 -8.91
N PHE A 265 -24.44 15.29 -7.68
CA PHE A 265 -25.14 14.86 -6.47
C PHE A 265 -25.93 16.01 -5.87
N PRO A 266 -27.13 16.32 -6.41
CA PRO A 266 -27.87 17.54 -6.05
C PRO A 266 -28.34 17.60 -4.59
N ASN A 267 -28.46 16.43 -3.93
CA ASN A 267 -28.91 16.35 -2.53
C ASN A 267 -27.73 16.36 -1.52
N THR A 268 -26.50 16.50 -2.00
CA THR A 268 -25.33 16.50 -1.15
C THR A 268 -25.15 17.85 -0.48
N ILE A 269 -24.96 17.85 0.84
CA ILE A 269 -24.59 19.05 1.58
C ILE A 269 -23.07 19.23 1.50
N VAL A 270 -22.64 20.35 0.94
CA VAL A 270 -21.20 20.66 0.81
C VAL A 270 -20.72 21.37 2.06
N GLN A 271 -19.71 20.79 2.72
CA GLN A 271 -19.06 21.29 3.92
C GLN A 271 -17.65 21.74 3.61
N LEU A 272 -17.27 22.96 4.03
CA LEU A 272 -15.89 23.42 3.91
C LEU A 272 -14.98 22.73 4.95
N CYS A 273 -13.80 22.31 4.52
CA CYS A 273 -12.79 21.73 5.38
C CYS A 273 -12.27 22.74 6.40
N ILE A 274 -12.50 22.49 7.68
CA ILE A 274 -12.06 23.38 8.77
C ILE A 274 -10.55 23.52 8.80
N VAL A 275 -9.81 22.46 8.53
CA VAL A 275 -8.34 22.50 8.51
C VAL A 275 -7.85 23.49 7.47
N HIS A 276 -8.41 23.45 6.24
CA HIS A 276 -8.08 24.40 5.19
C HIS A 276 -8.55 25.81 5.53
N MET A 277 -9.73 25.94 6.12
CA MET A 277 -10.27 27.23 6.53
C MET A 277 -9.40 27.89 7.60
N VAL A 278 -8.97 27.15 8.63
CA VAL A 278 -8.05 27.67 9.66
C VAL A 278 -6.69 28.01 9.07
N ARG A 279 -6.09 27.11 8.27
CA ARG A 279 -4.80 27.36 7.59
C ARG A 279 -4.84 28.63 6.73
N ASN A 280 -5.90 28.81 5.96
CA ASN A 280 -6.07 30.00 5.13
C ASN A 280 -6.27 31.25 5.96
N SER A 281 -7.00 31.16 7.07
CA SER A 281 -7.23 32.28 7.99
C SER A 281 -5.94 32.79 8.63
N VAL A 282 -5.05 31.90 9.03
CA VAL A 282 -3.81 32.28 9.73
C VAL A 282 -2.68 32.72 8.80
N LYS A 283 -2.80 32.59 7.48
CA LYS A 283 -1.78 33.05 6.51
C LYS A 283 -1.43 34.53 6.64
N TYR A 284 -2.37 35.32 7.09
CA TYR A 284 -2.24 36.78 7.20
C TYR A 284 -1.97 37.25 8.64
N VAL A 285 -1.84 36.30 9.57
CA VAL A 285 -1.57 36.59 10.98
C VAL A 285 -0.06 36.73 11.22
N SER A 286 0.37 37.69 12.01
CA SER A 286 1.77 37.82 12.39
C SER A 286 2.23 36.60 13.20
N TYR A 287 3.50 36.21 13.07
CA TYR A 287 4.06 35.07 13.83
C TYR A 287 3.87 35.26 15.35
N LYS A 288 3.95 36.50 15.83
CA LYS A 288 3.75 36.85 17.24
C LYS A 288 2.35 36.50 17.75
N ASP A 289 1.33 36.68 16.92
CA ASP A 289 -0.08 36.52 17.29
C ASP A 289 -0.62 35.14 16.90
N LEU A 290 0.12 34.39 16.09
CA LEU A 290 -0.31 33.13 15.47
C LEU A 290 -0.81 32.10 16.51
N LYS A 291 -0.07 31.90 17.60
CA LYS A 291 -0.42 30.91 18.65
C LYS A 291 -1.74 31.28 19.33
N GLU A 292 -1.93 32.58 19.65
CA GLU A 292 -3.10 33.06 20.35
C GLU A 292 -4.34 33.05 19.43
N VAL A 293 -4.20 33.52 18.19
CA VAL A 293 -5.27 33.48 17.17
C VAL A 293 -5.71 32.04 16.93
N THR A 294 -4.76 31.09 16.79
CA THR A 294 -5.10 29.70 16.58
C THR A 294 -5.81 29.08 17.77
N ALA A 295 -5.42 29.42 19.00
CA ALA A 295 -6.09 28.97 20.22
C ALA A 295 -7.52 29.50 20.32
N ASP A 296 -7.75 30.77 19.98
CA ASP A 296 -9.09 31.34 19.97
C ASP A 296 -9.96 30.82 18.84
N LEU A 297 -9.42 30.58 17.63
CA LEU A 297 -10.13 29.88 16.55
C LEU A 297 -10.54 28.46 16.98
N LYS A 298 -9.69 27.77 17.76
CA LYS A 298 -10.00 26.43 18.25
C LYS A 298 -11.26 26.41 19.10
N LYS A 299 -11.49 27.40 19.95
CA LYS A 299 -12.72 27.50 20.78
C LYS A 299 -13.98 27.50 19.92
N ILE A 300 -13.95 28.17 18.76
CA ILE A 300 -15.10 28.26 17.86
C ILE A 300 -15.45 26.86 17.31
N TYR A 301 -14.49 26.14 16.67
CA TYR A 301 -14.79 24.87 16.04
C TYR A 301 -14.78 23.65 16.97
N THR A 302 -14.46 23.84 18.27
CA THR A 302 -14.61 22.80 19.30
C THR A 302 -15.81 23.03 20.21
N SER A 303 -16.60 24.07 19.99
CA SER A 303 -17.81 24.34 20.75
C SER A 303 -18.81 23.17 20.67
N ALA A 304 -19.55 22.95 21.74
CA ALA A 304 -20.51 21.86 21.84
C ALA A 304 -21.83 22.15 21.10
N THR A 305 -22.23 23.44 21.01
CA THR A 305 -23.48 23.86 20.34
C THR A 305 -23.22 25.03 19.38
N GLU A 306 -24.20 25.27 18.50
CA GLU A 306 -24.16 26.39 17.55
C GLU A 306 -24.10 27.73 18.27
N GLU A 307 -24.91 27.90 19.35
CA GLU A 307 -24.99 29.11 20.13
C GLU A 307 -23.64 29.43 20.78
N MET A 308 -22.99 28.40 21.36
CA MET A 308 -21.64 28.54 21.93
C MET A 308 -20.60 28.89 20.86
N ALA A 309 -20.63 28.23 19.72
CA ALA A 309 -19.71 28.53 18.63
C ALA A 309 -19.93 29.98 18.10
N HIS A 310 -21.17 30.42 17.99
CA HIS A 310 -21.51 31.78 17.59
C HIS A 310 -21.07 32.82 18.64
N PHE A 311 -21.21 32.50 19.91
CA PHE A 311 -20.68 33.30 21.00
C PHE A 311 -19.16 33.45 20.92
N GLU A 312 -18.43 32.36 20.79
CA GLU A 312 -16.97 32.35 20.67
C GLU A 312 -16.50 33.14 19.42
N LEU A 313 -17.24 33.04 18.31
CA LEU A 313 -16.94 33.80 17.09
C LEU A 313 -17.11 35.31 17.31
N LYS A 314 -18.13 35.73 18.08
CA LYS A 314 -18.29 37.15 18.46
C LYS A 314 -17.16 37.64 19.37
N GLN A 315 -16.74 36.81 20.33
CA GLN A 315 -15.60 37.16 21.20
C GLN A 315 -14.30 37.22 20.40
N PHE A 316 -14.09 36.30 19.47
CA PHE A 316 -12.96 36.34 18.54
C PHE A 316 -12.95 37.62 17.70
N ALA A 317 -14.10 37.98 17.15
CA ALA A 317 -14.24 39.20 16.36
C ALA A 317 -13.98 40.48 17.17
N ALA A 318 -14.47 40.56 18.43
CA ALA A 318 -14.23 41.70 19.32
C ALA A 318 -12.75 41.85 19.68
N LYS A 319 -12.07 40.75 19.97
CA LYS A 319 -10.66 40.72 20.36
C LYS A 319 -9.72 41.05 19.19
N TRP A 320 -10.00 40.47 18.01
CA TRP A 320 -9.12 40.50 16.84
C TRP A 320 -9.60 41.47 15.75
N ASN A 321 -10.31 42.55 16.12
CA ASN A 321 -10.90 43.53 15.18
C ASN A 321 -9.87 44.42 14.46
N SER A 322 -8.58 44.09 14.50
CA SER A 322 -7.55 44.79 13.72
C SER A 322 -7.73 44.54 12.21
N VAL A 323 -7.27 45.50 11.38
CA VAL A 323 -7.44 45.47 9.92
C VAL A 323 -6.94 44.16 9.29
N LYS A 324 -5.91 43.50 9.87
CA LYS A 324 -5.31 42.29 9.36
C LYS A 324 -6.13 41.00 9.63
N VAL A 325 -7.00 41.01 10.66
CA VAL A 325 -7.77 39.83 11.10
C VAL A 325 -9.26 39.96 10.70
N LYS A 326 -9.74 41.13 10.27
CA LYS A 326 -11.12 41.30 9.76
C LYS A 326 -11.50 40.32 8.65
N GLY A 327 -10.55 39.96 7.80
CA GLY A 327 -10.76 38.96 6.74
C GLY A 327 -11.11 37.57 7.27
N ILE A 328 -10.55 37.18 8.41
CA ILE A 328 -10.81 35.88 9.06
C ILE A 328 -12.25 35.84 9.57
N CYS A 329 -12.66 36.88 10.33
CA CYS A 329 -14.03 36.98 10.85
C CYS A 329 -15.06 36.94 9.72
N ARG A 330 -14.83 37.73 8.64
CA ARG A 330 -15.71 37.74 7.48
C ARG A 330 -15.82 36.36 6.82
N HIS A 331 -14.71 35.64 6.69
CA HIS A 331 -14.68 34.28 6.09
C HIS A 331 -15.49 33.31 6.93
N PHE A 332 -15.33 33.28 8.25
CA PHE A 332 -16.10 32.43 9.14
C PHE A 332 -17.59 32.78 9.16
N PHE A 333 -17.94 34.07 9.20
CA PHE A 333 -19.34 34.52 9.17
C PHE A 333 -20.04 34.18 7.87
N LEU A 334 -19.38 34.36 6.71
CA LEU A 334 -19.98 34.06 5.40
C LEU A 334 -20.23 32.55 5.19
N ASN A 335 -19.40 31.71 5.81
CA ASN A 335 -19.51 30.26 5.68
C ASN A 335 -20.15 29.59 6.90
N TRP A 336 -20.82 30.36 7.78
CA TRP A 336 -21.36 29.89 9.06
C TRP A 336 -22.31 28.70 8.91
N LYS A 337 -23.26 28.73 7.98
CA LYS A 337 -24.20 27.63 7.75
C LYS A 337 -23.52 26.32 7.38
N ILE A 338 -22.43 26.40 6.63
CA ILE A 338 -21.63 25.25 6.19
C ILE A 338 -20.76 24.75 7.35
N PHE A 339 -20.34 25.65 8.24
CA PHE A 339 -19.54 25.34 9.43
C PHE A 339 -20.34 24.62 10.53
N TYR A 340 -21.60 25.00 10.73
CA TYR A 340 -22.48 24.39 11.73
C TYR A 340 -22.70 22.91 11.53
N LEU A 341 -22.82 22.46 10.30
CA LEU A 341 -23.00 21.05 9.97
C LEU A 341 -21.84 20.19 10.49
N PHE A 342 -20.62 20.71 10.49
CA PHE A 342 -19.45 20.04 11.07
C PHE A 342 -19.58 19.82 12.58
N LEU A 343 -20.11 20.79 13.31
CA LEU A 343 -20.36 20.66 14.75
C LEU A 343 -21.35 19.55 15.04
N VAL A 344 -22.44 19.47 14.26
CA VAL A 344 -23.46 18.42 14.40
C VAL A 344 -22.85 17.03 14.09
N LEU A 345 -22.07 16.93 13.02
CA LEU A 345 -21.43 15.66 12.63
C LEU A 345 -20.39 15.17 13.62
N ARG A 346 -19.60 16.06 14.21
CA ARG A 346 -18.64 15.68 15.24
C ARG A 346 -19.31 15.07 16.46
N LEU A 347 -20.49 15.55 16.81
CA LEU A 347 -21.29 15.03 17.94
C LEU A 347 -22.00 13.70 17.60
N ALA A 348 -22.23 13.45 16.31
CA ALA A 348 -22.88 12.20 15.84
C ALA A 348 -21.91 11.05 15.58
N ILE A 349 -20.58 11.33 15.44
CA ILE A 349 -19.53 10.34 15.10
C ILE A 349 -18.58 10.08 16.30
N ALA A 350 -18.65 10.87 17.36
CA ALA A 350 -17.91 10.69 18.61
C ALA A 350 -18.64 9.72 19.56
#